data_1318cea8bd270e46283ed3f59996071a
#
_entry.id   1318cea8bd270e46283ed3f59996071a
#
_cell.length_a   1.000
_cell.length_b   1.000
_cell.length_c   1.000
_cell.angle_alpha   90.00
_cell.angle_beta   90.00
_cell.angle_gamma   90.00
#
_symmetry.space_group_name_H-M   'P 1'
#
loop_
_entity.id
_entity.type
_entity.pdbx_description
1 polymer ?
#
loop_
_entity_poly.entity_id
_entity_poly.type
_entity_poly.pdbx_seq_one_letter_code
_entity_poly.pdbx_strand_id
1 'polypeptide(L)'
;MKFGEKVRDLRKKHSLTQDELAKCLGVSKRTVIGWERDGRYPRNVETLEKMADIFHVPLTYIQPDQSLFIERAAATYGKKGKIEA
;
A
#
# COMPACT_ATOMS: atom_id res chain seq x y z
N MET A 1 -2.45 3.29 -14.23
CA MET A 1 -1.52 4.09 -13.40
C MET A 1 -0.76 3.17 -12.46
N LYS A 2 0.53 3.32 -12.42
CA LYS A 2 1.37 2.50 -11.53
C LYS A 2 1.21 2.93 -10.08
N PHE A 3 1.54 2.03 -9.17
CA PHE A 3 1.41 2.29 -7.73
C PHE A 3 2.11 3.59 -7.31
N GLY A 4 3.36 3.77 -7.72
CA GLY A 4 4.10 4.98 -7.36
C GLY A 4 3.47 6.26 -7.88
N GLU A 5 2.89 6.20 -9.06
CA GLU A 5 2.19 7.34 -9.63
C GLU A 5 0.92 7.66 -8.84
N LYS A 6 0.20 6.64 -8.42
CA LYS A 6 -0.99 6.82 -7.57
C LYS A 6 -0.64 7.47 -6.25
N VAL A 7 0.41 6.97 -5.60
CA VAL A 7 0.87 7.50 -4.31
C VAL A 7 1.26 8.98 -4.46
N ARG A 8 2.02 9.28 -5.48
CA ARG A 8 2.47 10.65 -5.74
C ARG A 8 1.29 11.57 -6.00
N ASP A 9 0.35 11.13 -6.82
CA ASP A 9 -0.84 11.91 -7.16
C ASP A 9 -1.69 12.18 -5.92
N LEU A 10 -1.97 11.14 -5.14
CA LEU A 10 -2.75 11.27 -3.92
C LEU A 10 -2.04 12.14 -2.89
N ARG A 11 -0.73 11.96 -2.76
CA ARG A 11 0.07 12.76 -1.84
C ARG A 11 -0.06 14.25 -2.17
N LYS A 12 0.08 14.59 -3.43
CA LYS A 12 -0.01 15.97 -3.88
C LYS A 12 -1.41 16.55 -3.70
N LYS A 13 -2.43 15.74 -3.98
CA LYS A 13 -3.82 16.16 -3.76
C LYS A 13 -4.10 16.49 -2.30
N HIS A 14 -3.42 15.81 -1.39
CA HIS A 14 -3.57 16.05 0.04
C HIS A 14 -2.51 17.00 0.60
N SER A 15 -1.75 17.64 -0.29
CA SER A 15 -0.73 18.64 0.07
C SER A 15 0.32 18.10 1.05
N LEU A 16 0.69 16.83 0.89
CA LEU A 16 1.70 16.22 1.72
C LEU A 16 3.04 16.14 1.00
N THR A 17 4.11 16.40 1.74
CA THR A 17 5.45 16.11 1.24
C THR A 17 5.75 14.64 1.42
N GLN A 18 6.80 14.15 0.76
CA GLN A 18 7.24 12.76 0.94
C GLN A 18 7.59 12.48 2.41
N ASP A 19 8.22 13.43 3.07
CA ASP A 19 8.58 13.28 4.48
C ASP A 19 7.35 13.23 5.38
N GLU A 20 6.37 14.07 5.11
CA GLU A 20 5.13 14.08 5.87
C GLU A 20 4.37 12.76 5.72
N LEU A 21 4.28 12.26 4.50
CA LEU A 21 3.63 10.96 4.27
C LEU A 21 4.39 9.85 4.99
N ALA A 22 5.71 9.87 4.92
CA ALA A 22 6.54 8.88 5.60
C ALA A 22 6.26 8.87 7.10
N LYS A 23 6.17 10.05 7.70
CA LYS A 23 5.86 10.16 9.14
C LYS A 23 4.49 9.62 9.47
N CYS A 24 3.51 9.91 8.64
CA CYS A 24 2.15 9.41 8.85
C CYS A 24 2.09 7.89 8.79
N LEU A 25 2.92 7.27 7.96
CA LEU A 25 2.94 5.83 7.78
C LEU A 25 3.93 5.10 8.68
N GLY A 26 4.77 5.85 9.39
CA GLY A 26 5.79 5.25 10.24
C GLY A 26 6.93 4.62 9.45
N VAL A 27 7.24 5.14 8.28
CA VAL A 27 8.34 4.65 7.44
C VAL A 27 9.32 5.80 7.16
N SER A 28 10.46 5.47 6.57
CA SER A 28 11.44 6.50 6.21
C SER A 28 11.03 7.22 4.92
N LYS A 29 11.51 8.44 4.77
CA LYS A 29 11.32 9.19 3.53
C LYS A 29 11.88 8.42 2.33
N ARG A 30 13.04 7.76 2.52
CA ARG A 30 13.65 6.95 1.47
C ARG A 30 12.70 5.86 0.98
N THR A 31 11.94 5.27 1.89
CA THR A 31 10.95 4.26 1.53
C THR A 31 9.89 4.83 0.61
N VAL A 32 9.36 6.01 0.95
CA VAL A 32 8.36 6.68 0.11
C VAL A 32 8.93 7.01 -1.26
N ILE A 33 10.16 7.50 -1.31
CA ILE A 33 10.84 7.79 -2.57
C ILE A 33 10.95 6.52 -3.42
N GLY A 34 11.31 5.40 -2.79
CA GLY A 34 11.39 4.12 -3.48
C GLY A 34 10.07 3.72 -4.12
N TRP A 35 8.96 3.95 -3.42
CA TRP A 35 7.65 3.66 -3.99
C TRP A 35 7.35 4.54 -5.20
N GLU A 36 7.68 5.83 -5.12
CA GLU A 36 7.33 6.78 -6.17
C GLU A 36 8.27 6.70 -7.38
N ARG A 37 9.50 6.32 -7.18
CA ARG A 37 10.51 6.35 -8.26
C ARG A 37 10.98 5.00 -8.74
N ASP A 38 11.11 4.03 -7.85
CA ASP A 38 11.83 2.79 -8.14
C ASP A 38 10.91 1.58 -8.33
N GLY A 39 9.63 1.79 -8.43
CA GLY A 39 8.70 0.69 -8.65
C GLY A 39 8.47 -0.20 -7.44
N ARG A 40 8.93 0.23 -6.27
CA ARG A 40 8.73 -0.52 -5.04
C ARG A 40 7.34 -0.26 -4.49
N TYR A 41 6.91 -1.11 -3.58
CA TYR A 41 5.61 -0.96 -2.93
C TYR A 41 5.64 -1.64 -1.56
N PRO A 42 4.74 -1.25 -0.63
CA PRO A 42 4.68 -1.88 0.67
C PRO A 42 4.36 -3.37 0.56
N ARG A 43 5.09 -4.19 1.31
CA ARG A 43 4.89 -5.63 1.30
C ARG A 43 3.80 -6.08 2.27
N ASN A 44 3.46 -5.25 3.24
CA ASN A 44 2.41 -5.63 4.17
C ASN A 44 1.14 -4.82 3.89
N VAL A 45 0.01 -5.46 4.10
CA VAL A 45 -1.28 -4.86 3.83
C VAL A 45 -1.61 -3.76 4.82
N GLU A 46 -1.08 -3.84 6.03
CA GLU A 46 -1.31 -2.84 7.06
C GLU A 46 -0.87 -1.44 6.62
N THR A 47 0.28 -1.35 5.97
CA THR A 47 0.77 -0.06 5.45
C THR A 47 -0.15 0.45 4.35
N LEU A 48 -0.63 -0.43 3.49
CA LEU A 48 -1.56 -0.05 2.43
C LEU A 48 -2.90 0.41 3.01
N GLU A 49 -3.36 -0.25 4.06
CA GLU A 49 -4.61 0.13 4.73
C GLU A 49 -4.49 1.51 5.36
N LYS A 50 -3.37 1.80 6.02
CA LYS A 50 -3.10 3.13 6.57
C LYS A 50 -3.09 4.19 5.48
N MET A 51 -2.45 3.86 4.37
CA MET A 51 -2.36 4.77 3.23
C MET A 51 -3.75 5.05 2.65
N ALA A 52 -4.57 4.02 2.50
CA ALA A 52 -5.94 4.17 2.03
C ALA A 52 -6.75 5.07 2.95
N ASP A 53 -6.57 4.90 4.26
CA ASP A 53 -7.25 5.75 5.26
C ASP A 53 -6.82 7.20 5.14
N ILE A 54 -5.51 7.44 5.04
CA ILE A 54 -4.98 8.80 4.95
C ILE A 54 -5.52 9.50 3.70
N PHE A 55 -5.59 8.79 2.59
CA PHE A 55 -6.02 9.38 1.33
C PHE A 55 -7.52 9.26 1.07
N HIS A 56 -8.27 8.64 1.99
CA HIS A 56 -9.71 8.46 1.84
C HIS A 56 -10.11 7.75 0.56
N VAL A 57 -9.36 6.70 0.23
CA VAL A 57 -9.65 5.87 -0.94
C VAL A 57 -9.80 4.41 -0.51
N PRO A 58 -10.52 3.59 -1.29
CA PRO A 58 -10.61 2.18 -0.95
C PRO A 58 -9.26 1.48 -1.15
N LEU A 59 -9.02 0.43 -0.37
CA LEU A 59 -7.80 -0.35 -0.47
C LEU A 59 -7.58 -0.88 -1.88
N THR A 60 -8.65 -1.26 -2.56
CA THR A 60 -8.58 -1.77 -3.92
C THR A 60 -8.00 -0.77 -4.91
N TYR A 61 -8.18 0.52 -4.64
CA TYR A 61 -7.61 1.56 -5.49
C TYR A 61 -6.10 1.67 -5.32
N ILE A 62 -5.62 1.54 -4.08
CA ILE A 62 -4.22 1.82 -3.73
C ILE A 62 -3.31 0.60 -3.84
N GLN A 63 -3.87 -0.62 -3.84
CA GLN A 63 -3.02 -1.81 -3.87
C GLN A 63 -2.21 -1.85 -5.16
N PRO A 64 -0.91 -2.21 -5.07
CA PRO A 64 -0.03 -2.15 -6.23
C PRO A 64 -0.38 -3.14 -7.33
N ASP A 65 -0.80 -4.33 -6.93
CA ASP A 65 -1.33 -5.32 -7.86
C ASP A 65 -2.17 -6.31 -7.06
N GLN A 66 -2.88 -7.17 -7.78
CA GLN A 66 -3.75 -8.13 -7.14
C GLN A 66 -2.99 -9.27 -6.47
N SER A 67 -1.78 -9.54 -6.92
CA SER A 67 -1.02 -10.66 -6.40
C SER A 67 -0.67 -10.50 -4.92
N LEU A 68 -0.33 -9.29 -4.47
CA LEU A 68 -0.05 -9.05 -3.06
C LEU A 68 -1.26 -9.35 -2.19
N PHE A 69 -2.42 -8.88 -2.62
CA PHE A 69 -3.67 -9.09 -1.91
C PHE A 69 -4.08 -10.58 -1.94
N ILE A 70 -3.92 -11.20 -3.08
CA ILE A 70 -4.23 -12.62 -3.26
C ILE A 70 -3.33 -13.49 -2.38
N GLU A 71 -2.04 -13.19 -2.32
CA GLU A 71 -1.11 -13.93 -1.48
C GLU A 71 -1.53 -13.91 -0.02
N ARG A 72 -1.93 -12.73 0.47
CA ARG A 72 -2.38 -12.62 1.85
C ARG A 72 -3.68 -13.39 2.07
N ALA A 73 -4.61 -13.27 1.15
CA ALA A 73 -5.86 -14.01 1.23
C ALA A 73 -5.62 -15.51 1.18
N ALA A 74 -4.75 -15.96 0.28
CA ALA A 74 -4.41 -17.37 0.16
C ALA A 74 -3.75 -17.90 1.43
N ALA A 75 -2.86 -17.13 2.04
CA ALA A 75 -2.23 -17.53 3.28
C ALA A 75 -3.25 -17.71 4.40
N THR A 76 -4.25 -16.84 4.44
CA THR A 76 -5.31 -16.90 5.44
C THR A 76 -6.29 -18.04 5.15
N TYR A 77 -6.79 -18.06 3.93
CA TYR A 77 -7.80 -19.05 3.55
C TYR A 77 -7.22 -20.44 3.33
N GLY A 78 -5.95 -20.52 3.00
CA GLY A 78 -5.28 -21.80 2.86
C GLY A 78 -5.33 -22.62 4.13
N LYS A 79 -5.13 -21.95 5.26
CA LYS A 79 -5.21 -22.60 6.56
C LYS A 79 -6.63 -23.05 6.87
N LYS A 80 -7.58 -22.19 6.58
CA LYS A 80 -8.99 -22.51 6.81
C LYS A 80 -9.47 -23.59 5.83
N GLY A 81 -9.01 -23.51 4.62
CA GLY A 81 -9.36 -24.51 3.61
C GLY A 81 -8.95 -25.90 4.02
N LYS A 82 -7.78 -26.04 4.61
CA LYS A 82 -7.32 -27.32 5.13
C LYS A 82 -8.20 -27.86 6.24
N ILE A 83 -8.69 -26.96 7.08
CA ILE A 83 -9.56 -27.34 8.18
C ILE A 83 -10.92 -27.80 7.63
N GLU A 84 -11.41 -27.08 6.65
CA GLU A 84 -12.71 -27.38 6.06
C GLU A 84 -12.69 -28.62 5.17
N ALA A 85 -11.58 -28.86 4.55
CA ALA A 85 -11.44 -30.03 3.70
C ALA A 85 -11.40 -31.32 4.50
#